data_091b61a00a2956f62d033789ea24217c
#
_entry.id   091b61a00a2956f62d033789ea24217c
#
_cell.length_a   1.000
_cell.length_b   1.000
_cell.length_c   1.000
_cell.angle_alpha   90.00
_cell.angle_beta   90.00
_cell.angle_gamma   90.00
#
_symmetry.space_group_name_H-M   'P 1'
#
loop_
_entity.id
_entity.type
_entity.pdbx_description
1 polymer ?
#
loop_
_entity_poly.entity_id
_entity_poly.type
_entity_poly.pdbx_seq_one_letter_code
_entity_poly.pdbx_strand_id
1 'polypeptide(L)'
;MWDVSFIPLRPGSLSGPVTERSDAARNRERLLGAARELIEECGADGLTMDRLAERAGVGKGTVFRRFGSRAGLMMTLLSDAEAEFQGRVMFGPPPLGPGAPGLERLIAFGSARIAYVLEYGELARAADESAYNRFDVPAAVLWHRHIELLLREEGMDADPRLMAMALSATLDPERLLHAVRVHGIEPERLAESWRELVTRVVRGA
;
A
#
# COMPACT_ATOMS: atom_id res chain seq x y z
N MET A 1 17.86 41.91 3.37
CA MET A 1 18.45 41.60 4.67
C MET A 1 17.31 41.10 5.52
N TRP A 2 17.07 39.75 5.56
CA TRP A 2 16.00 39.12 6.34
C TRP A 2 16.60 38.61 7.63
N ASP A 3 16.17 39.17 8.74
CA ASP A 3 16.57 38.78 10.08
C ASP A 3 15.81 37.49 10.45
N VAL A 4 16.50 36.37 10.48
CA VAL A 4 15.99 35.10 11.01
C VAL A 4 16.20 35.08 12.51
N SER A 5 15.31 35.71 13.26
CA SER A 5 15.25 35.60 14.71
C SER A 5 14.99 34.14 15.09
N PHE A 6 16.00 33.58 15.76
CA PHE A 6 16.02 32.25 16.31
C PHE A 6 14.83 32.07 17.29
N ILE A 7 13.85 31.25 16.91
CA ILE A 7 12.79 30.79 17.81
C ILE A 7 13.39 29.69 18.69
N PRO A 8 13.60 29.90 19.99
CA PRO A 8 14.06 28.82 20.84
C PRO A 8 12.97 27.77 20.98
N LEU A 9 13.21 26.57 20.40
CA LEU A 9 12.44 25.39 20.71
C LEU A 9 12.53 25.11 22.21
N ARG A 10 11.47 25.40 22.97
CA ARG A 10 11.34 24.89 24.32
C ARG A 10 11.37 23.35 24.23
N PRO A 11 12.23 22.68 24.98
CA PRO A 11 12.13 21.24 25.13
C PRO A 11 10.86 20.95 25.94
N GLY A 12 9.76 20.68 25.20
CA GLY A 12 8.58 20.08 25.79
C GLY A 12 9.00 18.73 26.35
N SER A 13 8.77 18.52 27.63
CA SER A 13 9.03 17.29 28.36
C SER A 13 8.34 16.11 27.71
N LEU A 14 9.05 15.37 26.85
CA LEU A 14 8.66 14.07 26.29
C LEU A 14 8.90 12.96 27.34
N SER A 15 8.37 13.12 28.54
CA SER A 15 8.52 12.16 29.62
C SER A 15 7.21 11.41 29.87
N GLY A 16 6.84 10.56 28.90
CA GLY A 16 6.06 9.36 29.21
C GLY A 16 7.05 8.18 29.21
N PRO A 17 6.94 7.21 30.11
CA PRO A 17 7.92 6.14 30.22
C PRO A 17 8.02 5.36 28.91
N VAL A 18 9.25 5.06 28.49
CA VAL A 18 9.58 4.32 27.26
C VAL A 18 8.84 2.96 27.20
N THR A 19 8.59 2.37 28.36
CA THR A 19 7.82 1.13 28.56
C THR A 19 6.36 1.26 28.10
N GLU A 20 5.67 2.35 28.41
CA GLU A 20 4.25 2.54 28.08
C GLU A 20 4.02 2.69 26.57
N ARG A 21 4.94 3.33 25.85
CA ARG A 21 4.93 3.42 24.39
C ARG A 21 5.21 2.06 23.72
N SER A 22 6.12 1.28 24.28
CA SER A 22 6.46 -0.05 23.75
C SER A 22 5.32 -1.05 23.99
N ASP A 23 4.60 -0.96 25.11
CA ASP A 23 3.42 -1.79 25.38
C ASP A 23 2.25 -1.42 24.49
N ALA A 24 2.03 -0.13 24.22
CA ALA A 24 1.02 0.34 23.29
C ALA A 24 1.32 -0.08 21.84
N ALA A 25 2.59 -0.09 21.43
CA ALA A 25 3.01 -0.58 20.10
C ALA A 25 2.81 -2.10 19.99
N ARG A 26 3.28 -2.89 20.95
CA ARG A 26 3.08 -4.35 20.97
C ARG A 26 1.60 -4.72 20.98
N ASN A 27 0.78 -3.99 21.73
CA ASN A 27 -0.67 -4.24 21.74
C ASN A 27 -1.32 -3.89 20.39
N ARG A 28 -0.85 -2.84 19.71
CA ARG A 28 -1.30 -2.50 18.35
C ARG A 28 -0.96 -3.62 17.37
N GLU A 29 0.28 -4.09 17.36
CA GLU A 29 0.74 -5.17 16.48
C GLU A 29 -0.05 -6.47 16.72
N ARG A 30 -0.29 -6.83 17.98
CA ARG A 30 -1.11 -8.00 18.33
C ARG A 30 -2.54 -7.89 17.82
N LEU A 31 -3.16 -6.71 17.94
CA LEU A 31 -4.51 -6.47 17.42
C LEU A 31 -4.54 -6.55 15.89
N LEU A 32 -3.57 -6.00 15.21
CA LEU A 32 -3.51 -6.04 13.74
C LEU A 32 -3.16 -7.44 13.24
N GLY A 33 -2.32 -8.20 13.94
CA GLY A 33 -2.06 -9.61 13.66
C GLY A 33 -3.34 -10.44 13.76
N ALA A 34 -4.07 -10.32 14.86
CA ALA A 34 -5.36 -11.01 15.04
C ALA A 34 -6.42 -10.60 13.98
N ALA A 35 -6.40 -9.36 13.52
CA ALA A 35 -7.29 -8.91 12.46
C ALA A 35 -6.94 -9.54 11.10
N ARG A 36 -5.64 -9.64 10.75
CA ARG A 36 -5.18 -10.31 9.53
C ARG A 36 -5.57 -11.79 9.52
N GLU A 37 -5.33 -12.52 10.64
CA GLU A 37 -5.75 -13.91 10.79
C GLU A 37 -7.26 -14.08 10.58
N LEU A 38 -8.09 -13.19 11.15
CA LEU A 38 -9.54 -13.24 10.96
C LEU A 38 -9.95 -12.97 9.50
N ILE A 39 -9.25 -12.07 8.80
CA ILE A 39 -9.51 -11.82 7.38
C ILE A 39 -9.14 -13.04 6.53
N GLU A 40 -8.02 -13.70 6.82
CA GLU A 40 -7.63 -14.94 6.14
C GLU A 40 -8.64 -16.06 6.35
N GLU A 41 -9.18 -16.21 7.58
CA GLU A 41 -10.13 -17.26 7.93
C GLU A 41 -11.54 -17.04 7.36
N CYS A 42 -12.02 -15.80 7.34
CA CYS A 42 -13.44 -15.52 7.07
C CYS A 42 -13.70 -14.31 6.15
N GLY A 43 -12.65 -13.82 5.50
CA GLY A 43 -12.73 -12.64 4.64
C GLY A 43 -12.90 -11.32 5.38
N ALA A 44 -12.78 -10.22 4.65
CA ALA A 44 -12.97 -8.89 5.22
C ALA A 44 -14.37 -8.71 5.83
N ASP A 45 -15.40 -9.27 5.22
CA ASP A 45 -16.78 -9.15 5.70
C ASP A 45 -17.03 -9.90 7.02
N GLY A 46 -16.26 -10.96 7.27
CA GLY A 46 -16.33 -11.73 8.52
C GLY A 46 -15.61 -11.08 9.71
N LEU A 47 -14.80 -10.05 9.47
CA LEU A 47 -14.12 -9.31 10.53
C LEU A 47 -15.08 -8.35 11.23
N THR A 48 -15.34 -8.60 12.51
CA THR A 48 -16.10 -7.69 13.39
C THR A 48 -15.24 -7.25 14.58
N MET A 49 -15.59 -6.08 15.16
CA MET A 49 -14.88 -5.57 16.34
C MET A 49 -14.95 -6.50 17.54
N ASP A 50 -16.05 -7.25 17.64
CA ASP A 50 -16.26 -8.24 18.70
C ASP A 50 -15.37 -9.47 18.54
N ARG A 51 -15.33 -10.05 17.34
CA ARG A 51 -14.43 -11.18 17.03
C ARG A 51 -12.96 -10.80 17.20
N LEU A 52 -12.62 -9.57 16.81
CA LEU A 52 -11.26 -9.07 17.02
C LEU A 52 -10.92 -8.95 18.51
N ALA A 53 -11.83 -8.43 19.33
CA ALA A 53 -11.62 -8.33 20.78
C ALA A 53 -11.43 -9.71 21.42
N GLU A 54 -12.26 -10.69 21.05
CA GLU A 54 -12.17 -12.07 21.49
C GLU A 54 -10.84 -12.73 21.07
N ARG A 55 -10.50 -12.65 19.76
CA ARG A 55 -9.27 -13.22 19.21
C ARG A 55 -8.02 -12.65 19.88
N ALA A 56 -7.99 -11.35 20.08
CA ALA A 56 -6.86 -10.65 20.70
C ALA A 56 -6.84 -10.75 22.23
N GLY A 57 -7.86 -11.32 22.88
CA GLY A 57 -7.95 -11.42 24.33
C GLY A 57 -8.02 -10.06 25.03
N VAL A 58 -8.74 -9.07 24.46
CA VAL A 58 -8.91 -7.74 25.02
C VAL A 58 -10.39 -7.36 25.14
N GLY A 59 -10.70 -6.38 25.97
CA GLY A 59 -12.08 -5.87 26.05
C GLY A 59 -12.48 -5.10 24.78
N LYS A 60 -13.78 -5.21 24.37
CA LYS A 60 -14.35 -4.47 23.23
C LYS A 60 -14.04 -2.97 23.27
N GLY A 61 -14.13 -2.34 24.44
CA GLY A 61 -13.81 -0.93 24.62
C GLY A 61 -12.37 -0.56 24.25
N THR A 62 -11.44 -1.50 24.38
CA THR A 62 -10.03 -1.30 23.98
C THR A 62 -9.91 -1.24 22.46
N VAL A 63 -10.61 -2.12 21.74
CA VAL A 63 -10.63 -2.15 20.27
C VAL A 63 -11.27 -0.88 19.71
N PHE A 64 -12.47 -0.52 20.24
CA PHE A 64 -13.16 0.71 19.82
C PHE A 64 -12.37 1.98 20.13
N ARG A 65 -11.73 2.07 21.29
CA ARG A 65 -10.89 3.22 21.63
C ARG A 65 -9.69 3.35 20.68
N ARG A 66 -9.18 2.22 20.17
CA ARG A 66 -8.00 2.20 19.30
C ARG A 66 -8.32 2.54 17.85
N PHE A 67 -9.39 1.97 17.30
CA PHE A 67 -9.71 2.04 15.88
C PHE A 67 -10.97 2.86 15.56
N GLY A 68 -11.76 3.21 16.56
CA GLY A 68 -13.00 3.96 16.42
C GLY A 68 -14.15 3.13 15.85
N SER A 69 -13.91 2.50 14.69
CA SER A 69 -14.91 1.70 13.98
C SER A 69 -14.27 0.54 13.19
N ARG A 70 -15.09 -0.33 12.61
CA ARG A 70 -14.61 -1.34 11.66
C ARG A 70 -13.91 -0.71 10.45
N ALA A 71 -14.48 0.37 9.89
CA ALA A 71 -13.85 1.11 8.80
C ALA A 71 -12.48 1.69 9.23
N GLY A 72 -12.35 2.26 10.43
CA GLY A 72 -11.08 2.74 10.97
C GLY A 72 -10.04 1.64 11.15
N LEU A 73 -10.47 0.42 11.54
CA LEU A 73 -9.60 -0.76 11.58
C LEU A 73 -9.11 -1.15 10.18
N MET A 74 -10.02 -1.22 9.19
CA MET A 74 -9.69 -1.53 7.80
C MET A 74 -8.71 -0.51 7.22
N MET A 75 -8.94 0.79 7.44
CA MET A 75 -8.02 1.86 7.03
C MET A 75 -6.64 1.74 7.68
N THR A 76 -6.60 1.31 8.95
CA THR A 76 -5.31 1.08 9.63
C THR A 76 -4.54 -0.09 9.01
N LEU A 77 -5.22 -1.20 8.72
CA LEU A 77 -4.62 -2.37 8.05
C LEU A 77 -4.10 -2.02 6.66
N LEU A 78 -4.88 -1.27 5.88
CA LEU A 78 -4.46 -0.80 4.55
C LEU A 78 -3.25 0.14 4.62
N SER A 79 -3.25 1.06 5.59
CA SER A 79 -2.12 1.98 5.77
C SER A 79 -0.82 1.25 6.13
N ASP A 80 -0.92 0.21 6.96
CA ASP A 80 0.24 -0.62 7.32
C ASP A 80 0.73 -1.43 6.11
N ALA A 81 -0.18 -2.07 5.37
CA ALA A 81 0.16 -2.83 4.16
C ALA A 81 0.79 -1.94 3.08
N GLU A 82 0.27 -0.73 2.88
CA GLU A 82 0.83 0.24 1.95
C GLU A 82 2.22 0.70 2.39
N ALA A 83 2.43 0.97 3.68
CA ALA A 83 3.74 1.35 4.21
C ALA A 83 4.78 0.22 4.03
N GLU A 84 4.38 -1.04 4.23
CA GLU A 84 5.22 -2.21 3.99
C GLU A 84 5.58 -2.34 2.51
N PHE A 85 4.58 -2.22 1.62
CA PHE A 85 4.80 -2.25 0.18
C PHE A 85 5.76 -1.14 -0.27
N GLN A 86 5.55 0.10 0.21
CA GLN A 86 6.46 1.23 -0.04
C GLN A 86 7.88 0.92 0.44
N GLY A 87 8.02 0.36 1.64
CA GLY A 87 9.31 -0.04 2.20
C GLY A 87 10.05 -1.03 1.29
N ARG A 88 9.34 -2.04 0.76
CA ARG A 88 9.92 -3.02 -0.18
C ARG A 88 10.37 -2.38 -1.49
N VAL A 89 9.59 -1.47 -2.06
CA VAL A 89 9.91 -0.79 -3.33
C VAL A 89 11.07 0.19 -3.15
N MET A 90 11.14 0.91 -2.04
CA MET A 90 12.12 1.98 -1.82
C MET A 90 13.44 1.49 -1.21
N PHE A 91 13.40 0.46 -0.37
CA PHE A 91 14.54 0.03 0.45
C PHE A 91 14.77 -1.49 0.44
N GLY A 92 13.89 -2.24 -0.21
CA GLY A 92 14.00 -3.70 -0.29
C GLY A 92 15.11 -4.17 -1.24
N PRO A 93 15.32 -5.48 -1.33
CA PRO A 93 16.30 -6.04 -2.26
C PRO A 93 15.82 -5.92 -3.72
N PRO A 94 16.77 -5.93 -4.69
CA PRO A 94 16.42 -6.04 -6.10
C PRO A 94 15.71 -7.39 -6.40
N PRO A 95 14.90 -7.48 -7.47
CA PRO A 95 14.66 -6.43 -8.46
C PRO A 95 13.56 -5.41 -8.08
N LEU A 96 12.78 -5.62 -7.02
CA LEU A 96 11.72 -4.70 -6.62
C LEU A 96 12.30 -3.39 -6.04
N GLY A 97 13.26 -3.52 -5.14
CA GLY A 97 14.01 -2.40 -4.58
C GLY A 97 15.12 -1.89 -5.51
N PRO A 98 15.91 -0.90 -5.02
CA PRO A 98 17.01 -0.32 -5.77
C PRO A 98 18.13 -1.34 -6.10
N GLY A 99 18.88 -1.09 -7.19
CA GLY A 99 20.07 -1.88 -7.56
C GLY A 99 19.90 -2.78 -8.77
N ALA A 100 18.69 -2.89 -9.34
CA ALA A 100 18.46 -3.54 -10.64
C ALA A 100 18.20 -2.49 -11.73
N PRO A 101 18.36 -2.84 -13.03
CA PRO A 101 17.96 -1.99 -14.17
C PRO A 101 16.50 -1.56 -14.12
N GLY A 102 16.17 -0.39 -14.69
CA GLY A 102 14.86 0.20 -14.63
C GLY A 102 13.75 -0.72 -15.16
N LEU A 103 13.99 -1.40 -16.29
CA LEU A 103 13.05 -2.37 -16.85
C LEU A 103 12.77 -3.55 -15.89
N GLU A 104 13.79 -4.11 -15.26
CA GLU A 104 13.63 -5.20 -14.30
C GLU A 104 12.81 -4.75 -13.08
N ARG A 105 13.09 -3.55 -12.59
CA ARG A 105 12.35 -2.92 -11.51
C ARG A 105 10.90 -2.63 -11.88
N LEU A 106 10.63 -2.15 -13.11
CA LEU A 106 9.26 -1.96 -13.62
C LEU A 106 8.48 -3.27 -13.67
N ILE A 107 9.10 -4.33 -14.17
CA ILE A 107 8.47 -5.67 -14.22
C ILE A 107 8.13 -6.15 -12.81
N ALA A 108 9.10 -6.07 -11.89
CA ALA A 108 8.93 -6.50 -10.51
C ALA A 108 7.86 -5.66 -9.77
N PHE A 109 7.88 -4.33 -9.99
CA PHE A 109 6.92 -3.41 -9.39
C PHE A 109 5.48 -3.75 -9.79
N GLY A 110 5.20 -3.90 -11.08
CA GLY A 110 3.83 -4.18 -11.52
C GLY A 110 3.35 -5.55 -11.06
N SER A 111 4.21 -6.58 -11.09
CA SER A 111 3.87 -7.91 -10.56
C SER A 111 3.55 -7.84 -9.06
N ALA A 112 4.37 -7.15 -8.28
CA ALA A 112 4.15 -6.96 -6.85
C ALA A 112 2.90 -6.10 -6.56
N ARG A 113 2.61 -5.09 -7.41
CA ARG A 113 1.41 -4.25 -7.28
C ARG A 113 0.13 -5.02 -7.59
N ILE A 114 0.15 -5.89 -8.60
CA ILE A 114 -0.96 -6.78 -8.91
C ILE A 114 -1.26 -7.69 -7.71
N ALA A 115 -0.24 -8.35 -7.16
CA ALA A 115 -0.39 -9.20 -5.97
C ALA A 115 -0.96 -8.40 -4.78
N TYR A 116 -0.43 -7.21 -4.51
CA TYR A 116 -0.91 -6.32 -3.46
C TYR A 116 -2.40 -5.95 -3.65
N VAL A 117 -2.79 -5.59 -4.88
CA VAL A 117 -4.19 -5.22 -5.16
C VAL A 117 -5.12 -6.41 -4.97
N LEU A 118 -4.72 -7.61 -5.38
CA LEU A 118 -5.54 -8.81 -5.22
C LEU A 118 -5.68 -9.22 -3.75
N GLU A 119 -4.65 -9.03 -2.95
CA GLU A 119 -4.64 -9.33 -1.51
C GLU A 119 -5.47 -8.30 -0.71
N TYR A 120 -5.27 -7.00 -0.97
CA TYR A 120 -5.85 -5.94 -0.14
C TYR A 120 -7.03 -5.18 -0.77
N GLY A 121 -7.38 -5.44 -2.01
CA GLY A 121 -8.42 -4.69 -2.72
C GLY A 121 -9.81 -4.83 -2.09
N GLU A 122 -10.14 -6.00 -1.51
CA GLU A 122 -11.41 -6.18 -0.77
C GLU A 122 -11.43 -5.40 0.53
N LEU A 123 -10.29 -5.35 1.20
CA LEU A 123 -10.12 -4.56 2.41
C LEU A 123 -10.32 -3.07 2.12
N ALA A 124 -9.76 -2.60 0.98
CA ALA A 124 -9.94 -1.22 0.52
C ALA A 124 -11.41 -0.90 0.24
N ARG A 125 -12.14 -1.80 -0.43
CA ARG A 125 -13.56 -1.66 -0.70
C ARG A 125 -14.39 -1.64 0.58
N ALA A 126 -14.05 -2.47 1.57
CA ALA A 126 -14.75 -2.55 2.85
C ALA A 126 -14.44 -1.37 3.79
N ALA A 127 -13.37 -0.63 3.55
CA ALA A 127 -12.97 0.50 4.39
C ALA A 127 -13.83 1.74 4.18
N ASP A 128 -14.14 2.11 2.94
CA ASP A 128 -15.10 3.19 2.61
C ASP A 128 -15.38 3.27 1.11
N GLU A 129 -16.65 3.28 0.72
CA GLU A 129 -17.08 3.55 -0.65
C GLU A 129 -17.04 5.05 -1.03
N SER A 130 -17.02 5.97 -0.05
CA SER A 130 -17.20 7.41 -0.26
C SER A 130 -15.93 8.24 -0.27
N ALA A 131 -14.82 7.75 0.28
CA ALA A 131 -13.59 8.54 0.49
C ALA A 131 -12.54 8.38 -0.61
N TYR A 132 -12.80 7.62 -1.67
CA TYR A 132 -11.79 7.27 -2.66
C TYR A 132 -11.78 8.24 -3.86
N ASN A 133 -11.14 9.38 -3.69
CA ASN A 133 -10.63 10.13 -4.83
C ASN A 133 -9.34 9.43 -5.30
N ARG A 134 -9.50 8.43 -6.19
CA ARG A 134 -8.50 7.42 -6.57
C ARG A 134 -7.19 7.98 -7.09
N PHE A 135 -7.22 9.17 -7.66
CA PHE A 135 -6.07 9.73 -8.38
C PHE A 135 -5.22 10.67 -7.53
N ASP A 136 -5.80 11.23 -6.46
CA ASP A 136 -5.13 12.21 -5.61
C ASP A 136 -4.66 11.66 -4.26
N VAL A 137 -4.85 10.34 -4.02
CA VAL A 137 -4.25 9.73 -2.83
C VAL A 137 -2.73 9.72 -2.94
N PRO A 138 -2.00 10.04 -1.86
CA PRO A 138 -0.53 10.14 -1.88
C PRO A 138 0.16 8.91 -2.46
N ALA A 139 -0.37 7.71 -2.21
CA ALA A 139 0.15 6.47 -2.77
C ALA A 139 0.06 6.43 -4.31
N ALA A 140 -1.07 6.85 -4.91
CA ALA A 140 -1.21 6.86 -6.36
C ALA A 140 -0.20 7.81 -7.02
N VAL A 141 -0.01 9.00 -6.44
CA VAL A 141 0.99 9.97 -6.90
C VAL A 141 2.40 9.39 -6.79
N LEU A 142 2.72 8.71 -5.67
CA LEU A 142 4.02 8.08 -5.47
C LEU A 142 4.30 7.02 -6.54
N TRP A 143 3.34 6.13 -6.81
CA TRP A 143 3.51 5.05 -7.77
C TRP A 143 3.61 5.55 -9.21
N HIS A 144 2.85 6.56 -9.57
CA HIS A 144 2.99 7.24 -10.84
C HIS A 144 4.40 7.82 -11.02
N ARG A 145 4.92 8.51 -10.00
CA ARG A 145 6.28 9.06 -10.01
C ARG A 145 7.35 7.99 -10.05
N HIS A 146 7.14 6.88 -9.37
CA HIS A 146 8.07 5.75 -9.40
C HIS A 146 8.19 5.16 -10.80
N ILE A 147 7.06 4.92 -11.49
CA ILE A 147 7.06 4.43 -12.88
C ILE A 147 7.74 5.46 -13.80
N GLU A 148 7.38 6.75 -13.67
CA GLU A 148 8.01 7.82 -14.47
C GLU A 148 9.53 7.85 -14.31
N LEU A 149 10.02 7.71 -13.07
CA LEU A 149 11.45 7.69 -12.78
C LEU A 149 12.15 6.51 -13.50
N LEU A 150 11.60 5.32 -13.37
CA LEU A 150 12.17 4.12 -14.00
C LEU A 150 12.17 4.20 -15.53
N LEU A 151 11.12 4.77 -16.13
CA LEU A 151 11.06 5.00 -17.58
C LEU A 151 12.12 6.02 -18.04
N ARG A 152 12.39 7.04 -17.24
CA ARG A 152 13.48 8.02 -17.51
C ARG A 152 14.87 7.37 -17.43
N GLU A 153 15.07 6.46 -16.49
CA GLU A 153 16.33 5.72 -16.35
C GLU A 153 16.63 4.86 -17.59
N GLU A 154 15.59 4.34 -18.26
CA GLU A 154 15.72 3.55 -19.51
C GLU A 154 15.93 4.39 -20.78
N GLY A 155 15.85 5.73 -20.68
CA GLY A 155 16.19 6.64 -21.79
C GLY A 155 15.27 6.55 -22.99
N MET A 156 13.98 6.23 -22.79
CA MET A 156 13.01 6.09 -23.88
C MET A 156 12.73 7.42 -24.59
N ASP A 157 12.43 7.37 -25.90
CA ASP A 157 12.15 8.57 -26.73
C ASP A 157 10.75 9.19 -26.46
N ALA A 158 9.79 8.38 -25.99
CA ALA A 158 8.46 8.85 -25.66
C ALA A 158 8.43 9.66 -24.34
N ASP A 159 7.41 10.50 -24.15
CA ASP A 159 7.23 11.24 -22.90
C ASP A 159 7.04 10.28 -21.71
N PRO A 160 8.01 10.19 -20.78
CA PRO A 160 7.95 9.23 -19.67
C PRO A 160 6.78 9.50 -18.73
N ARG A 161 6.33 10.76 -18.62
CA ARG A 161 5.20 11.14 -17.77
C ARG A 161 3.87 10.64 -18.32
N LEU A 162 3.63 10.87 -19.63
CA LEU A 162 2.41 10.37 -20.27
C LEU A 162 2.39 8.85 -20.30
N MET A 163 3.54 8.22 -20.52
CA MET A 163 3.67 6.76 -20.51
C MET A 163 3.44 6.19 -19.10
N ALA A 164 3.97 6.83 -18.06
CA ALA A 164 3.69 6.43 -16.68
C ALA A 164 2.20 6.51 -16.34
N MET A 165 1.50 7.54 -16.85
CA MET A 165 0.05 7.66 -16.69
C MET A 165 -0.69 6.49 -17.35
N ALA A 166 -0.32 6.13 -18.58
CA ALA A 166 -0.92 5.01 -19.31
C ALA A 166 -0.65 3.67 -18.61
N LEU A 167 0.60 3.43 -18.19
CA LEU A 167 0.98 2.22 -17.45
C LEU A 167 0.27 2.13 -16.09
N SER A 168 0.18 3.23 -15.34
CA SER A 168 -0.53 3.26 -14.06
C SER A 168 -2.00 2.86 -14.20
N ALA A 169 -2.65 3.25 -15.31
CA ALA A 169 -4.05 2.89 -15.58
C ALA A 169 -4.26 1.37 -15.76
N THR A 170 -3.24 0.62 -16.15
CA THR A 170 -3.34 -0.85 -16.25
C THR A 170 -3.23 -1.54 -14.89
N LEU A 171 -2.72 -0.85 -13.87
CA LEU A 171 -2.61 -1.32 -12.49
C LEU A 171 -3.75 -0.79 -11.59
N ASP A 172 -4.82 -0.27 -12.19
CA ASP A 172 -5.99 0.21 -11.45
C ASP A 172 -6.64 -0.94 -10.66
N PRO A 173 -6.87 -0.75 -9.34
CA PRO A 173 -7.38 -1.82 -8.48
C PRO A 173 -8.72 -2.39 -8.91
N GLU A 174 -9.68 -1.56 -9.35
CA GLU A 174 -10.99 -2.07 -9.78
C GLU A 174 -10.89 -2.89 -11.05
N ARG A 175 -10.05 -2.47 -12.00
CA ARG A 175 -9.82 -3.22 -13.25
C ARG A 175 -9.19 -4.57 -12.96
N LEU A 176 -8.18 -4.62 -12.10
CA LEU A 176 -7.51 -5.88 -11.73
C LEU A 176 -8.47 -6.83 -11.00
N LEU A 177 -9.20 -6.34 -10.01
CA LEU A 177 -10.19 -7.13 -9.29
C LEU A 177 -11.32 -7.62 -10.20
N HIS A 178 -11.80 -6.76 -11.11
CA HIS A 178 -12.82 -7.14 -12.10
C HIS A 178 -12.30 -8.22 -13.06
N ALA A 179 -11.06 -8.08 -13.53
CA ALA A 179 -10.44 -9.06 -14.43
C ALA A 179 -10.38 -10.47 -13.80
N VAL A 180 -10.00 -10.56 -12.54
CA VAL A 180 -9.93 -11.86 -11.84
C VAL A 180 -11.33 -12.39 -11.53
N ARG A 181 -12.22 -11.58 -10.97
CA ARG A 181 -13.53 -12.06 -10.45
C ARG A 181 -14.57 -12.30 -11.51
N VAL A 182 -14.64 -11.41 -12.50
CA VAL A 182 -15.71 -11.46 -13.53
C VAL A 182 -15.23 -12.22 -14.76
N HIS A 183 -13.96 -12.02 -15.14
CA HIS A 183 -13.41 -12.67 -16.33
C HIS A 183 -12.60 -13.93 -16.02
N GLY A 184 -12.38 -14.29 -14.75
CA GLY A 184 -11.65 -15.49 -14.36
C GLY A 184 -10.19 -15.49 -14.83
N ILE A 185 -9.59 -14.30 -14.99
CA ILE A 185 -8.18 -14.19 -15.42
C ILE A 185 -7.29 -14.52 -14.23
N GLU A 186 -6.40 -15.49 -14.44
CA GLU A 186 -5.43 -15.88 -13.41
C GLU A 186 -4.43 -14.74 -13.12
N PRO A 187 -4.05 -14.51 -11.86
CA PRO A 187 -3.11 -13.45 -11.44
C PRO A 187 -1.78 -13.48 -12.21
N GLU A 188 -1.27 -14.67 -12.48
CA GLU A 188 -0.03 -14.90 -13.20
C GLU A 188 -0.09 -14.35 -14.64
N ARG A 189 -1.25 -14.48 -15.28
CA ARG A 189 -1.47 -13.94 -16.64
C ARG A 189 -1.52 -12.41 -16.64
N LEU A 190 -2.03 -11.79 -15.59
CA LEU A 190 -1.97 -10.34 -15.44
C LEU A 190 -0.51 -9.87 -15.27
N ALA A 191 0.28 -10.58 -14.49
CA ALA A 191 1.70 -10.28 -14.29
C ALA A 191 2.51 -10.49 -15.59
N GLU A 192 2.22 -11.53 -16.37
CA GLU A 192 2.83 -11.77 -17.68
C GLU A 192 2.46 -10.67 -18.68
N SER A 193 1.20 -10.29 -18.75
CA SER A 193 0.74 -9.20 -19.62
C SER A 193 1.41 -7.87 -19.26
N TRP A 194 1.57 -7.58 -17.97
CA TRP A 194 2.32 -6.42 -17.52
C TRP A 194 3.78 -6.48 -17.97
N ARG A 195 4.45 -7.61 -17.79
CA ARG A 195 5.84 -7.82 -18.23
C ARG A 195 6.01 -7.56 -19.72
N GLU A 196 5.13 -8.14 -20.54
CA GLU A 196 5.15 -7.93 -21.98
C GLU A 196 4.94 -6.46 -22.34
N LEU A 197 3.94 -5.82 -21.72
CA LEU A 197 3.62 -4.43 -21.98
C LEU A 197 4.81 -3.51 -21.70
N VAL A 198 5.38 -3.58 -20.50
CA VAL A 198 6.51 -2.71 -20.15
C VAL A 198 7.75 -3.01 -20.97
N THR A 199 7.99 -4.26 -21.33
CA THR A 199 9.10 -4.64 -22.19
C THR A 199 8.98 -4.02 -23.57
N ARG A 200 7.78 -4.05 -24.17
CA ARG A 200 7.51 -3.42 -25.49
C ARG A 200 7.60 -1.90 -25.40
N VAL A 201 7.07 -1.32 -24.33
CA VAL A 201 7.13 0.14 -24.12
C VAL A 201 8.57 0.65 -24.00
N VAL A 202 9.41 -0.04 -23.23
CA VAL A 202 10.80 0.37 -22.99
C VAL A 202 11.70 0.09 -24.19
N ARG A 203 11.54 -1.06 -24.87
CA ARG A 203 12.43 -1.45 -25.97
C ARG A 203 12.06 -0.82 -27.32
N GLY A 204 10.87 -0.21 -27.41
CA GLY A 204 10.32 0.19 -28.70
C GLY A 204 9.99 -1.06 -29.56
N ALA A 205 8.73 -1.31 -29.82
CA ALA A 205 8.28 -2.52 -30.54
C ALA A 205 8.99 -2.68 -31.88
#